data_1d1d24da649fa911b3b5506fcfb206ed
#
_entry.id   1d1d24da649fa911b3b5506fcfb206ed
#
_cell.length_a   1.000
_cell.length_b   1.000
_cell.length_c   1.000
_cell.angle_alpha   90.00
_cell.angle_beta   90.00
_cell.angle_gamma   90.00
#
_symmetry.space_group_name_H-M   'P 1'
#
loop_
_entity.id
_entity.type
_entity.pdbx_description
1 polymer ?
#
loop_
_entity_poly.entity_id
_entity_poly.type
_entity_poly.pdbx_seq_one_letter_code
_entity_poly.pdbx_strand_id
1 'polypeptide(L)'
;MAFSPSESPAVTIREVDLSGIVPAVTSSTGAMVADLNWGPGDQPILVGNEAELIANFGSPTLVVDSNNIDFLSAASFLKYSGSLYVSRALDTADLNAVDSASGVAGTLVSNAADWEADKSSYILGAAGTPAEKRFIAKYPGEAGNSLSVSICPWSGLAGDGGKAAAADSAFTNWTYVSQFDEAPGTSSFVAARSADGADAHDEAHVVVVDEDGAFTGTPGTVLETFPHVSYATDAKTADGSN
;
A
#
# COMPACT_ATOMS: atom_id res chain seq x y z
N MET A 1 -14.98 35.03 -75.39
CA MET A 1 -13.87 34.25 -75.93
C MET A 1 -14.27 32.79 -75.88
N ALA A 2 -14.44 32.16 -77.02
CA ALA A 2 -14.81 30.72 -77.10
C ALA A 2 -13.53 29.92 -76.89
N PHE A 3 -13.60 29.03 -75.95
CA PHE A 3 -12.55 28.03 -75.74
C PHE A 3 -12.72 26.96 -76.81
N SER A 4 -11.70 26.86 -77.68
CA SER A 4 -11.62 25.68 -78.56
C SER A 4 -11.29 24.45 -77.73
N PRO A 5 -12.05 23.38 -77.85
CA PRO A 5 -11.68 22.15 -77.19
C PRO A 5 -10.40 21.61 -77.79
N SER A 6 -9.41 21.33 -76.99
CA SER A 6 -8.17 20.70 -77.42
C SER A 6 -8.52 19.25 -77.87
N GLU A 7 -8.22 18.94 -79.13
CA GLU A 7 -8.43 17.58 -79.69
C GLU A 7 -7.32 16.57 -79.28
N SER A 8 -6.48 16.95 -78.34
CA SER A 8 -5.44 16.07 -77.78
C SER A 8 -5.94 15.34 -76.58
N PRO A 9 -5.78 14.01 -76.49
CA PRO A 9 -6.12 13.31 -75.28
C PRO A 9 -5.28 13.81 -74.14
N ALA A 10 -5.90 14.55 -73.22
CA ALA A 10 -5.24 15.03 -72.00
C ALA A 10 -5.28 13.93 -70.97
N VAL A 11 -4.11 13.49 -70.54
CA VAL A 11 -3.98 12.65 -69.34
C VAL A 11 -3.98 13.60 -68.14
N THR A 12 -5.08 13.69 -67.42
CA THR A 12 -5.16 14.36 -66.15
C THR A 12 -4.64 13.44 -65.06
N ILE A 13 -3.45 13.69 -64.59
CA ILE A 13 -2.92 13.01 -63.43
C ILE A 13 -3.44 13.79 -62.20
N ARG A 14 -4.23 13.14 -61.38
CA ARG A 14 -4.64 13.66 -60.07
C ARG A 14 -3.82 12.95 -59.02
N GLU A 15 -2.86 13.62 -58.48
CA GLU A 15 -2.10 13.16 -57.33
C GLU A 15 -3.00 13.34 -56.09
N VAL A 16 -3.37 12.26 -55.45
CA VAL A 16 -4.05 12.28 -54.16
C VAL A 16 -3.00 11.98 -53.10
N ASP A 17 -2.54 13.05 -52.46
CA ASP A 17 -1.66 12.90 -51.31
C ASP A 17 -2.45 12.34 -50.13
N LEU A 18 -2.25 11.06 -49.84
CA LEU A 18 -2.81 10.36 -48.69
C LEU A 18 -1.90 10.43 -47.45
N SER A 19 -0.74 11.10 -47.56
CA SER A 19 0.19 11.21 -46.45
C SER A 19 -0.29 12.16 -45.33
N GLY A 20 -1.35 12.94 -45.56
CA GLY A 20 -1.96 13.81 -44.56
C GLY A 20 -2.98 13.11 -43.65
N ILE A 21 -3.34 11.86 -43.93
CA ILE A 21 -4.18 11.07 -43.05
C ILE A 21 -3.26 10.17 -42.22
N VAL A 22 -2.50 10.77 -41.33
CA VAL A 22 -2.05 10.07 -40.14
C VAL A 22 -3.31 9.96 -39.27
N PRO A 23 -3.94 8.78 -39.11
CA PRO A 23 -4.99 8.67 -38.15
C PRO A 23 -4.37 9.14 -36.83
N ALA A 24 -5.00 10.12 -36.18
CA ALA A 24 -4.63 10.51 -34.84
C ALA A 24 -4.63 9.20 -34.04
N VAL A 25 -3.45 8.71 -33.71
CA VAL A 25 -3.32 7.50 -32.86
C VAL A 25 -3.86 7.97 -31.54
N THR A 26 -5.14 7.71 -31.31
CA THR A 26 -5.74 7.82 -30.00
C THR A 26 -4.88 6.97 -29.06
N SER A 27 -4.53 7.52 -27.94
CA SER A 27 -3.69 6.92 -26.89
C SER A 27 -3.78 5.39 -26.89
N SER A 28 -2.67 4.70 -27.12
CA SER A 28 -2.61 3.26 -27.03
C SER A 28 -2.80 2.86 -25.58
N THR A 29 -3.98 2.38 -25.24
CA THR A 29 -4.25 1.79 -23.93
C THR A 29 -3.97 0.30 -24.02
N GLY A 30 -3.11 -0.19 -23.13
CA GLY A 30 -2.82 -1.61 -22.99
C GLY A 30 -3.51 -2.21 -21.77
N ALA A 31 -3.59 -3.54 -21.75
CA ALA A 31 -4.00 -4.31 -20.59
C ALA A 31 -3.16 -5.57 -20.49
N MET A 32 -2.77 -5.95 -19.29
CA MET A 32 -2.07 -7.21 -19.02
C MET A 32 -2.49 -7.80 -17.70
N VAL A 33 -2.37 -9.12 -17.63
CA VAL A 33 -2.40 -9.87 -16.38
C VAL A 33 -0.96 -10.25 -16.07
N ALA A 34 -0.53 -10.02 -14.84
CA ALA A 34 0.85 -10.16 -14.43
C ALA A 34 0.97 -10.86 -13.08
N ASP A 35 2.00 -11.67 -12.95
CA ASP A 35 2.47 -12.17 -11.67
C ASP A 35 3.45 -11.14 -11.10
N LEU A 36 3.11 -10.50 -9.98
CA LEU A 36 3.87 -9.39 -9.39
C LEU A 36 4.01 -9.61 -7.88
N ASN A 37 5.09 -9.10 -7.30
CA ASN A 37 5.49 -9.39 -5.92
C ASN A 37 4.59 -8.75 -4.85
N TRP A 38 3.84 -7.73 -5.20
CA TRP A 38 3.03 -6.94 -4.29
C TRP A 38 1.84 -6.32 -5.01
N GLY A 39 0.89 -5.79 -4.27
CA GLY A 39 -0.19 -4.99 -4.81
C GLY A 39 -1.54 -5.69 -4.83
N PRO A 40 -2.61 -4.96 -5.19
CA PRO A 40 -3.96 -5.48 -5.21
C PRO A 40 -4.13 -6.55 -6.29
N GLY A 41 -4.77 -7.65 -5.91
CA GLY A 41 -5.17 -8.72 -6.82
C GLY A 41 -6.63 -8.57 -7.28
N ASP A 42 -6.95 -9.32 -8.32
CA ASP A 42 -8.31 -9.48 -8.85
C ASP A 42 -9.01 -8.18 -9.28
N GLN A 43 -8.24 -7.12 -9.49
CA GLN A 43 -8.76 -5.85 -10.00
C GLN A 43 -7.76 -5.18 -10.95
N PRO A 44 -8.22 -4.56 -12.05
CA PRO A 44 -7.37 -3.83 -12.95
C PRO A 44 -7.00 -2.46 -12.38
N ILE A 45 -5.71 -2.16 -12.29
CA ILE A 45 -5.17 -0.85 -11.88
C ILE A 45 -4.61 -0.15 -13.11
N LEU A 46 -5.02 1.09 -13.31
CA LEU A 46 -4.44 1.94 -14.36
C LEU A 46 -3.10 2.51 -13.89
N VAL A 47 -2.07 2.31 -14.71
CA VAL A 47 -0.70 2.76 -14.46
C VAL A 47 -0.25 3.61 -15.63
N GLY A 48 0.29 4.77 -15.35
CA GLY A 48 0.74 5.74 -16.35
C GLY A 48 2.25 5.74 -16.61
N ASN A 49 3.03 5.26 -15.66
CA ASN A 49 4.50 5.25 -15.74
C ASN A 49 5.11 4.18 -14.81
N GLU A 50 6.43 3.97 -14.96
CA GLU A 50 7.16 2.96 -14.18
C GLU A 50 7.16 3.27 -12.67
N ALA A 51 7.18 4.54 -12.27
CA ALA A 51 7.14 4.90 -10.85
C ALA A 51 5.80 4.53 -10.21
N GLU A 52 4.69 4.70 -10.93
CA GLU A 52 3.37 4.23 -10.47
C GLU A 52 3.27 2.71 -10.46
N LEU A 53 3.93 2.03 -11.41
CA LEU A 53 4.01 0.57 -11.42
C LEU A 53 4.70 0.06 -10.15
N ILE A 54 5.84 0.65 -9.80
CA ILE A 54 6.58 0.32 -8.57
C ILE A 54 5.74 0.64 -7.33
N ALA A 55 5.11 1.80 -7.28
CA ALA A 55 4.31 2.21 -6.13
C ALA A 55 3.11 1.28 -5.86
N ASN A 56 2.50 0.73 -6.90
CA ASN A 56 1.34 -0.15 -6.77
C ASN A 56 1.71 -1.63 -6.61
N PHE A 57 2.78 -2.07 -7.28
CA PHE A 57 3.09 -3.51 -7.41
C PHE A 57 4.48 -3.92 -6.89
N GLY A 58 5.19 -2.99 -6.28
CA GLY A 58 6.53 -3.24 -5.76
C GLY A 58 7.63 -3.18 -6.82
N SER A 59 8.86 -3.21 -6.37
CA SER A 59 10.05 -3.23 -7.23
C SER A 59 10.32 -4.64 -7.76
N PRO A 60 10.92 -4.78 -8.95
CA PRO A 60 11.37 -6.08 -9.43
C PRO A 60 12.48 -6.62 -8.53
N THR A 61 12.48 -7.93 -8.31
CA THR A 61 13.56 -8.59 -7.58
C THR A 61 14.77 -8.80 -8.48
N LEU A 62 15.94 -9.10 -7.88
CA LEU A 62 17.15 -9.42 -8.66
C LEU A 62 17.18 -10.87 -9.17
N VAL A 63 16.19 -11.67 -8.81
CA VAL A 63 16.05 -13.06 -9.24
C VAL A 63 15.32 -13.11 -10.57
N VAL A 64 15.78 -13.92 -11.50
CA VAL A 64 15.09 -14.11 -12.79
C VAL A 64 13.94 -15.09 -12.57
N ASP A 65 12.76 -14.55 -12.42
CA ASP A 65 11.50 -15.27 -12.26
C ASP A 65 10.38 -14.68 -13.14
N SER A 66 9.17 -15.23 -13.05
CA SER A 66 8.00 -14.74 -13.79
C SER A 66 7.66 -13.29 -13.44
N ASN A 67 7.78 -12.94 -12.18
CA ASN A 67 7.46 -11.61 -11.64
C ASN A 67 8.32 -10.53 -12.30
N ASN A 68 9.62 -10.79 -12.47
CA ASN A 68 10.52 -9.87 -13.15
C ASN A 68 10.23 -9.72 -14.63
N ILE A 69 9.88 -10.81 -15.31
CA ILE A 69 9.56 -10.79 -16.73
C ILE A 69 8.31 -9.96 -16.96
N ASP A 70 7.30 -10.14 -16.14
CA ASP A 70 6.03 -9.41 -16.23
C ASP A 70 6.21 -7.94 -15.89
N PHE A 71 6.96 -7.63 -14.83
CA PHE A 71 7.30 -6.24 -14.49
C PHE A 71 8.04 -5.54 -15.63
N LEU A 72 9.09 -6.16 -16.19
CA LEU A 72 9.87 -5.57 -17.28
C LEU A 72 9.05 -5.41 -18.56
N SER A 73 8.10 -6.32 -18.81
CA SER A 73 7.18 -6.22 -19.93
C SER A 73 6.25 -5.01 -19.79
N ALA A 74 5.68 -4.82 -18.58
CA ALA A 74 4.87 -3.64 -18.24
C ALA A 74 5.68 -2.35 -18.36
N ALA A 75 6.88 -2.29 -17.78
CA ALA A 75 7.76 -1.14 -17.83
C ALA A 75 8.19 -0.80 -19.27
N SER A 76 8.43 -1.82 -20.09
CA SER A 76 8.75 -1.62 -21.51
C SER A 76 7.59 -1.03 -22.29
N PHE A 77 6.36 -1.45 -22.01
CA PHE A 77 5.17 -0.85 -22.62
C PHE A 77 4.98 0.61 -22.20
N LEU A 78 5.16 0.89 -20.90
CA LEU A 78 5.00 2.23 -20.34
C LEU A 78 6.03 3.27 -20.85
N LYS A 79 7.13 2.84 -21.47
CA LYS A 79 8.06 3.73 -22.17
C LYS A 79 7.45 4.37 -23.42
N TYR A 80 6.44 3.75 -24.00
CA TYR A 80 5.82 4.18 -25.24
C TYR A 80 4.36 4.60 -25.09
N SER A 81 3.72 4.23 -23.97
CA SER A 81 2.32 4.54 -23.67
C SER A 81 2.17 4.92 -22.19
N GLY A 82 1.39 5.93 -21.90
CA GLY A 82 1.04 6.37 -20.56
C GLY A 82 -0.28 5.77 -20.03
N SER A 83 -0.72 4.61 -20.54
CA SER A 83 -2.00 4.02 -20.15
C SER A 83 -1.96 2.50 -20.24
N LEU A 84 -1.69 1.84 -19.12
CA LEU A 84 -1.66 0.38 -19.00
C LEU A 84 -2.54 -0.06 -17.84
N TYR A 85 -3.53 -0.90 -18.12
CA TYR A 85 -4.25 -1.62 -17.08
C TYR A 85 -3.49 -2.87 -16.70
N VAL A 86 -3.10 -2.98 -15.43
CA VAL A 86 -2.42 -4.14 -14.87
C VAL A 86 -3.37 -4.81 -13.88
N SER A 87 -3.62 -6.10 -14.05
CA SER A 87 -4.33 -6.94 -13.09
C SER A 87 -3.36 -7.98 -12.56
N ARG A 88 -3.12 -7.98 -11.27
CA ARG A 88 -2.26 -8.99 -10.64
C ARG A 88 -3.00 -10.31 -10.53
N ALA A 89 -2.37 -11.37 -11.02
CA ALA A 89 -2.84 -12.74 -10.79
C ALA A 89 -2.42 -13.19 -9.39
N LEU A 90 -3.33 -13.82 -8.68
CA LEU A 90 -3.08 -14.41 -7.36
C LEU A 90 -3.36 -15.90 -7.37
N ASP A 91 -2.57 -16.65 -6.63
CA ASP A 91 -2.84 -18.05 -6.28
C ASP A 91 -3.43 -18.11 -4.86
N THR A 92 -4.08 -19.20 -4.53
CA THR A 92 -4.56 -19.48 -3.16
C THR A 92 -3.44 -19.63 -2.15
N ALA A 93 -2.21 -19.83 -2.59
CA ALA A 93 -1.01 -19.85 -1.78
C ALA A 93 -0.40 -18.46 -1.52
N ASP A 94 -0.85 -17.43 -2.26
CA ASP A 94 -0.42 -16.06 -2.05
C ASP A 94 -1.09 -15.47 -0.82
N LEU A 95 -0.36 -15.46 0.29
CA LEU A 95 -0.89 -15.01 1.57
C LEU A 95 -0.35 -13.63 1.93
N ASN A 96 -1.17 -12.88 2.67
CA ASN A 96 -0.71 -11.64 3.28
C ASN A 96 0.19 -11.96 4.48
N ALA A 97 1.27 -11.22 4.64
CA ALA A 97 2.09 -11.29 5.84
C ALA A 97 1.25 -10.87 7.05
N VAL A 98 1.40 -11.61 8.14
CA VAL A 98 0.65 -11.37 9.38
C VAL A 98 1.58 -11.42 10.58
N ASP A 99 1.33 -10.57 11.56
CA ASP A 99 1.89 -10.72 12.90
C ASP A 99 1.10 -11.81 13.62
N SER A 100 1.64 -13.00 13.65
CA SER A 100 1.02 -14.11 14.35
C SER A 100 1.94 -14.69 15.42
N ALA A 101 1.39 -15.00 16.59
CA ALA A 101 2.03 -15.93 17.47
C ALA A 101 2.12 -17.29 16.76
N SER A 102 3.30 -17.88 16.78
CA SER A 102 3.69 -19.18 16.25
C SER A 102 2.54 -20.11 15.78
N GLY A 103 2.45 -20.31 14.48
CA GLY A 103 1.62 -21.37 13.86
C GLY A 103 0.27 -20.95 13.29
N VAL A 104 -0.08 -19.68 13.30
CA VAL A 104 -1.28 -19.19 12.60
C VAL A 104 -0.96 -18.98 11.13
N ALA A 105 -1.67 -19.68 10.27
CA ALA A 105 -1.51 -19.53 8.82
C ALA A 105 -1.82 -18.09 8.40
N GLY A 106 -1.10 -17.60 7.41
CA GLY A 106 -1.42 -16.37 6.70
C GLY A 106 -2.88 -16.39 6.21
N THR A 107 -3.36 -15.26 5.79
CA THR A 107 -4.70 -15.14 5.19
C THR A 107 -4.57 -14.48 3.84
N LEU A 108 -5.45 -14.78 2.91
CA LEU A 108 -5.51 -14.11 1.63
C LEU A 108 -6.54 -12.99 1.72
N VAL A 109 -6.06 -11.76 1.54
CA VAL A 109 -6.87 -10.55 1.36
C VAL A 109 -6.41 -9.93 0.06
N SER A 110 -7.13 -10.16 -1.03
CA SER A 110 -6.67 -9.79 -2.37
C SER A 110 -6.67 -8.27 -2.59
N ASN A 111 -7.64 -7.57 -2.01
CA ASN A 111 -7.82 -6.13 -2.19
C ASN A 111 -8.67 -5.50 -1.07
N ALA A 112 -8.92 -4.20 -1.19
CA ALA A 112 -9.69 -3.45 -0.19
C ALA A 112 -11.16 -3.90 -0.09
N ALA A 113 -11.77 -4.40 -1.16
CA ALA A 113 -13.15 -4.87 -1.14
C ALA A 113 -13.27 -6.17 -0.35
N ASP A 114 -12.33 -7.10 -0.50
CA ASP A 114 -12.25 -8.33 0.30
C ASP A 114 -12.07 -8.01 1.78
N TRP A 115 -11.18 -7.04 2.10
CA TRP A 115 -10.99 -6.58 3.47
C TRP A 115 -12.29 -6.07 4.08
N GLU A 116 -13.01 -5.20 3.39
CA GLU A 116 -14.27 -4.64 3.90
C GLU A 116 -15.38 -5.70 4.05
N ALA A 117 -15.40 -6.70 3.16
CA ALA A 117 -16.39 -7.77 3.22
C ALA A 117 -16.20 -8.69 4.45
N ASP A 118 -14.95 -9.02 4.77
CA ASP A 118 -14.63 -10.08 5.73
C ASP A 118 -13.70 -9.65 6.88
N LYS A 119 -13.49 -8.34 7.09
CA LYS A 119 -12.55 -7.82 8.11
C LYS A 119 -12.76 -8.41 9.50
N SER A 120 -13.98 -8.71 9.88
CA SER A 120 -14.27 -9.33 11.18
C SER A 120 -13.70 -10.75 11.30
N SER A 121 -13.67 -11.52 10.22
CA SER A 121 -13.10 -12.87 10.23
C SER A 121 -11.57 -12.83 10.20
N TYR A 122 -10.97 -11.81 9.57
CA TYR A 122 -9.53 -11.63 9.56
C TYR A 122 -8.98 -11.18 10.91
N ILE A 123 -9.72 -10.30 11.61
CA ILE A 123 -9.30 -9.72 12.88
C ILE A 123 -9.66 -10.63 14.06
N LEU A 124 -10.84 -11.24 14.06
CA LEU A 124 -11.40 -11.92 15.24
C LEU A 124 -11.02 -13.41 15.37
N GLY A 125 -10.37 -14.00 14.37
CA GLY A 125 -10.10 -15.44 14.38
C GLY A 125 -11.38 -16.29 14.37
N ALA A 126 -11.24 -17.61 14.48
CA ALA A 126 -12.39 -18.50 14.62
C ALA A 126 -13.11 -18.23 15.96
N ALA A 127 -14.44 -18.30 15.94
CA ALA A 127 -15.32 -17.91 17.05
C ALA A 127 -14.79 -18.34 18.44
N GLY A 128 -14.46 -17.35 19.27
CA GLY A 128 -14.10 -17.55 20.67
C GLY A 128 -12.60 -17.54 21.00
N THR A 129 -11.71 -17.43 20.01
CA THR A 129 -10.29 -17.17 20.26
C THR A 129 -9.96 -15.69 20.04
N PRO A 130 -9.17 -15.07 20.94
CA PRO A 130 -8.65 -13.72 20.66
C PRO A 130 -7.95 -13.73 19.32
N ALA A 131 -8.13 -12.67 18.52
CA ALA A 131 -7.40 -12.53 17.29
C ALA A 131 -5.90 -12.58 17.58
N GLU A 132 -5.25 -13.61 17.07
CA GLU A 132 -3.80 -13.72 17.21
C GLU A 132 -3.07 -12.86 16.19
N LYS A 133 -3.80 -12.32 15.20
CA LYS A 133 -3.29 -11.43 14.15
C LYS A 133 -3.58 -9.98 14.55
N ARG A 134 -2.56 -9.25 14.95
CA ARG A 134 -2.66 -7.83 15.31
C ARG A 134 -2.50 -6.95 14.08
N PHE A 135 -1.63 -7.37 13.17
CA PHE A 135 -1.31 -6.67 11.94
C PHE A 135 -1.39 -7.64 10.78
N ILE A 136 -1.91 -7.15 9.67
CA ILE A 136 -2.00 -7.88 8.40
C ILE A 136 -1.48 -6.94 7.34
N ALA A 137 -0.54 -7.40 6.52
CA ALA A 137 -0.08 -6.64 5.37
C ALA A 137 -1.24 -6.39 4.40
N LYS A 138 -1.29 -5.19 3.83
CA LYS A 138 -2.42 -4.74 3.01
C LYS A 138 -2.69 -5.62 1.80
N TYR A 139 -1.63 -6.18 1.21
CA TYR A 139 -1.69 -7.02 0.02
C TYR A 139 -0.90 -8.31 0.23
N PRO A 140 -1.28 -9.38 -0.47
CA PRO A 140 -0.52 -10.63 -0.43
C PRO A 140 0.83 -10.49 -1.16
N GLY A 141 1.80 -11.30 -0.75
CA GLY A 141 3.10 -11.42 -1.39
C GLY A 141 4.28 -11.28 -0.43
N GLU A 142 5.44 -11.75 -0.88
CA GLU A 142 6.66 -11.84 -0.08
C GLU A 142 7.16 -10.47 0.40
N ALA A 143 6.91 -9.40 -0.35
CA ALA A 143 7.29 -8.05 0.06
C ALA A 143 6.68 -7.66 1.42
N GLY A 144 5.50 -8.18 1.74
CA GLY A 144 4.87 -7.96 3.04
C GLY A 144 5.69 -8.46 4.23
N ASN A 145 6.56 -9.45 4.04
CA ASN A 145 7.42 -9.96 5.10
C ASN A 145 8.52 -8.98 5.52
N SER A 146 8.82 -7.99 4.68
CA SER A 146 9.75 -6.90 5.01
C SER A 146 9.14 -5.84 5.94
N LEU A 147 7.82 -5.88 6.15
CA LEU A 147 7.16 -4.93 7.04
C LEU A 147 7.33 -5.33 8.50
N SER A 148 7.87 -4.42 9.30
CA SER A 148 7.96 -4.56 10.75
C SER A 148 7.17 -3.44 11.40
N VAL A 149 6.41 -3.78 12.46
CA VAL A 149 5.64 -2.81 13.23
C VAL A 149 6.21 -2.72 14.63
N SER A 150 6.70 -1.54 15.00
CA SER A 150 7.23 -1.27 16.32
C SER A 150 6.27 -0.36 17.09
N ILE A 151 5.91 -0.77 18.30
CA ILE A 151 4.98 -0.03 19.15
C ILE A 151 5.71 0.39 20.42
N CYS A 152 5.61 1.67 20.75
CA CYS A 152 5.98 2.20 22.05
C CYS A 152 4.70 2.53 22.83
N PRO A 153 4.18 1.62 23.66
CA PRO A 153 3.07 1.93 24.53
C PRO A 153 3.56 2.80 25.67
N TRP A 154 2.66 3.54 26.32
CA TRP A 154 2.96 4.04 27.63
C TRP A 154 3.26 2.85 28.56
N SER A 155 4.46 2.77 29.08
CA SER A 155 4.88 1.67 29.92
C SER A 155 4.96 2.12 31.40
N GLY A 156 3.81 2.34 31.99
CA GLY A 156 3.72 2.31 33.46
C GLY A 156 4.02 0.89 33.95
N LEU A 157 4.92 0.75 34.91
CA LEU A 157 5.25 -0.55 35.47
C LEU A 157 4.00 -1.24 36.01
N ALA A 158 3.77 -2.48 35.57
CA ALA A 158 2.81 -3.34 36.20
C ALA A 158 3.14 -3.48 37.68
N GLY A 159 2.35 -2.86 38.53
CA GLY A 159 2.54 -2.93 40.01
C GLY A 159 2.20 -1.67 40.77
N ASP A 160 2.21 -0.52 40.15
CA ASP A 160 1.93 0.76 40.85
C ASP A 160 0.72 1.50 40.27
N GLY A 161 -0.28 0.79 39.78
CA GLY A 161 -1.50 1.40 39.23
C GLY A 161 -1.24 2.28 38.02
N GLY A 162 -0.14 2.09 37.30
CA GLY A 162 0.15 2.81 36.07
C GLY A 162 0.63 4.25 36.23
N LYS A 163 0.97 4.67 37.44
CA LYS A 163 1.19 6.09 37.77
C LYS A 163 2.66 6.53 37.87
N ALA A 164 3.62 5.66 37.65
CA ALA A 164 5.02 6.01 37.82
C ALA A 164 5.64 6.60 36.55
N ALA A 165 6.52 7.55 36.72
CA ALA A 165 7.30 8.27 35.71
C ALA A 165 8.26 7.41 34.85
N ALA A 166 8.00 6.12 34.72
CA ALA A 166 8.80 5.18 33.95
C ALA A 166 8.47 5.15 32.43
N ALA A 167 7.43 5.87 32.01
CA ALA A 167 7.10 6.03 30.60
C ALA A 167 8.28 6.62 29.81
N ASP A 168 8.96 7.59 30.38
CA ASP A 168 10.11 8.21 29.75
C ASP A 168 11.25 7.23 29.44
N SER A 169 11.44 6.20 30.28
CA SER A 169 12.56 5.26 30.06
C SER A 169 12.32 4.32 28.90
N ALA A 170 11.08 3.86 28.68
CA ALA A 170 10.76 3.01 27.55
C ALA A 170 10.80 3.81 26.24
N PHE A 171 10.24 5.00 26.23
CA PHE A 171 10.30 5.91 25.10
C PHE A 171 11.73 6.35 24.81
N THR A 172 12.48 6.80 25.80
CA THR A 172 13.86 7.30 25.64
C THR A 172 14.80 6.21 25.12
N ASN A 173 14.57 4.93 25.46
CA ASN A 173 15.37 3.81 24.99
C ASN A 173 14.81 3.14 23.73
N TRP A 174 13.71 3.62 23.20
CA TRP A 174 13.11 3.07 22.00
C TRP A 174 13.93 3.46 20.75
N THR A 175 14.14 2.50 19.87
CA THR A 175 14.94 2.69 18.64
C THR A 175 14.45 3.86 17.79
N TYR A 176 13.15 4.11 17.79
CA TYR A 176 12.51 5.12 16.94
C TYR A 176 12.13 6.41 17.68
N VAL A 177 12.72 6.66 18.87
CA VAL A 177 12.46 7.86 19.68
C VAL A 177 12.63 9.16 18.89
N SER A 178 13.59 9.21 17.97
CA SER A 178 13.88 10.40 17.16
C SER A 178 12.78 10.76 16.15
N GLN A 179 11.78 9.91 15.97
CA GLN A 179 10.65 10.15 15.08
C GLN A 179 9.51 10.91 15.78
N PHE A 180 9.60 11.13 17.10
CA PHE A 180 8.55 11.71 17.90
C PHE A 180 9.12 12.77 18.85
N ASP A 181 8.35 13.82 19.09
CA ASP A 181 8.77 14.95 19.94
C ASP A 181 8.55 14.69 21.42
N GLU A 182 7.59 13.84 21.79
CA GLU A 182 7.23 13.55 23.18
C GLU A 182 6.79 12.09 23.36
N ALA A 183 6.78 11.62 24.60
CA ALA A 183 6.33 10.27 24.94
C ALA A 183 4.80 10.15 24.82
N PRO A 184 4.26 8.93 24.53
CA PRO A 184 2.82 8.71 24.53
C PRO A 184 2.25 8.93 25.94
N GLY A 185 1.06 9.48 26.04
CA GLY A 185 0.45 9.88 27.29
C GLY A 185 -1.01 9.47 27.43
N THR A 186 -1.84 10.44 27.74
CA THR A 186 -3.30 10.26 27.86
C THR A 186 -4.00 11.14 26.85
N SER A 187 -4.84 10.55 26.01
CA SER A 187 -5.64 11.31 25.05
C SER A 187 -6.63 12.23 25.76
N SER A 188 -6.90 13.38 25.16
CA SER A 188 -7.89 14.33 25.70
C SER A 188 -9.29 13.71 25.80
N PHE A 189 -9.60 12.77 24.92
CA PHE A 189 -10.87 12.02 24.93
C PHE A 189 -11.00 11.18 26.18
N VAL A 190 -9.98 10.39 26.52
CA VAL A 190 -9.98 9.51 27.69
C VAL A 190 -9.83 10.31 28.98
N ALA A 191 -8.95 11.31 29.01
CA ALA A 191 -8.78 12.19 30.17
C ALA A 191 -10.08 12.84 30.64
N ALA A 192 -10.98 13.17 29.72
CA ALA A 192 -12.28 13.78 30.03
C ALA A 192 -13.33 12.78 30.53
N ARG A 193 -13.12 11.47 30.34
CA ARG A 193 -14.13 10.40 30.59
C ARG A 193 -13.70 9.37 31.61
N SER A 194 -12.39 9.16 31.76
CA SER A 194 -11.85 8.21 32.72
C SER A 194 -11.90 8.76 34.14
N ALA A 195 -12.13 7.88 35.10
CA ALA A 195 -12.02 8.20 36.52
C ALA A 195 -10.57 8.57 36.92
N ASP A 196 -9.59 8.04 36.18
CA ASP A 196 -8.16 8.34 36.39
C ASP A 196 -7.74 9.66 35.70
N GLY A 197 -8.62 10.28 34.93
CA GLY A 197 -8.36 11.56 34.26
C GLY A 197 -7.11 11.51 33.37
N ALA A 198 -6.18 12.45 33.59
CA ALA A 198 -4.93 12.55 32.83
C ALA A 198 -3.96 11.38 33.05
N ASP A 199 -4.18 10.56 34.07
CA ASP A 199 -3.33 9.39 34.42
C ASP A 199 -3.84 8.07 33.77
N ALA A 200 -4.81 8.13 32.85
CA ALA A 200 -5.38 6.94 32.21
C ALA A 200 -4.42 6.27 31.21
N HIS A 201 -3.49 7.04 30.65
CA HIS A 201 -2.37 6.55 29.81
C HIS A 201 -2.79 5.55 28.71
N ASP A 202 -3.63 5.99 27.81
CA ASP A 202 -4.21 5.17 26.75
C ASP A 202 -3.50 5.26 25.39
N GLU A 203 -2.44 6.07 25.31
CA GLU A 203 -1.76 6.30 24.04
C GLU A 203 -0.55 5.39 23.81
N ALA A 204 -0.25 5.18 22.53
CA ALA A 204 0.98 4.57 22.07
C ALA A 204 1.48 5.27 20.81
N HIS A 205 2.78 5.18 20.55
CA HIS A 205 3.34 5.48 19.25
C HIS A 205 3.52 4.20 18.44
N VAL A 206 3.24 4.26 17.14
CA VAL A 206 3.42 3.14 16.23
C VAL A 206 4.27 3.58 15.05
N VAL A 207 5.23 2.74 14.68
CA VAL A 207 6.12 2.94 13.53
C VAL A 207 6.05 1.71 12.65
N VAL A 208 5.89 1.93 11.35
CA VAL A 208 5.99 0.90 10.32
C VAL A 208 7.32 1.06 9.62
N VAL A 209 8.07 -0.02 9.52
CA VAL A 209 9.45 -0.03 9.03
C VAL A 209 9.58 -1.06 7.90
N ASP A 210 10.33 -0.71 6.88
CA ASP A 210 10.81 -1.61 5.84
C ASP A 210 12.09 -2.29 6.33
N GLU A 211 11.96 -3.42 7.03
CA GLU A 211 13.08 -4.05 7.74
C GLU A 211 14.15 -4.55 6.79
N ASP A 212 13.76 -5.20 5.70
CA ASP A 212 14.67 -5.78 4.71
C ASP A 212 14.89 -4.87 3.49
N GLY A 213 14.17 -3.78 3.37
CA GLY A 213 14.30 -2.83 2.25
C GLY A 213 13.56 -3.26 0.99
N ALA A 214 12.53 -4.12 1.08
CA ALA A 214 11.78 -4.58 -0.08
C ALA A 214 10.98 -3.47 -0.78
N PHE A 215 10.57 -2.44 -0.04
CA PHE A 215 9.82 -1.30 -0.56
C PHE A 215 10.69 -0.13 -0.97
N THR A 216 11.71 0.18 -0.17
CA THR A 216 12.52 1.39 -0.33
C THR A 216 13.89 1.12 -0.94
N GLY A 217 14.32 -0.14 -0.98
CA GLY A 217 15.67 -0.54 -1.34
C GLY A 217 16.71 -0.33 -0.23
N THR A 218 16.30 0.19 0.94
CA THR A 218 17.19 0.46 2.07
C THR A 218 16.62 -0.17 3.35
N PRO A 219 17.25 -1.22 3.88
CA PRO A 219 16.81 -1.86 5.12
C PRO A 219 16.71 -0.89 6.29
N GLY A 220 15.69 -1.06 7.12
CA GLY A 220 15.45 -0.26 8.31
C GLY A 220 14.83 1.12 8.04
N THR A 221 14.37 1.39 6.84
CA THR A 221 13.71 2.66 6.50
C THR A 221 12.33 2.75 7.15
N VAL A 222 12.08 3.84 7.88
CA VAL A 222 10.76 4.15 8.43
C VAL A 222 9.82 4.56 7.28
N LEU A 223 8.72 3.83 7.14
CA LEU A 223 7.70 4.09 6.12
C LEU A 223 6.62 5.05 6.63
N GLU A 224 6.08 4.75 7.82
CA GLU A 224 4.98 5.50 8.40
C GLU A 224 5.15 5.63 9.91
N THR A 225 4.68 6.75 10.46
CA THR A 225 4.66 7.02 11.90
C THR A 225 3.26 7.43 12.31
N PHE A 226 2.77 6.85 13.40
CA PHE A 226 1.48 7.17 13.99
C PHE A 226 1.69 7.61 15.44
N PRO A 227 1.73 8.93 15.71
CA PRO A 227 1.84 9.45 17.06
C PRO A 227 0.50 9.34 17.78
N HIS A 228 0.56 9.15 19.11
CA HIS A 228 -0.58 9.27 20.03
C HIS A 228 -1.82 8.45 19.65
N VAL A 229 -1.61 7.20 19.21
CA VAL A 229 -2.71 6.27 18.91
C VAL A 229 -3.33 5.79 20.22
N SER A 230 -4.62 6.06 20.43
CA SER A 230 -5.33 5.63 21.64
C SER A 230 -5.76 4.16 21.55
N TYR A 231 -5.61 3.42 22.64
CA TYR A 231 -6.17 2.07 22.81
C TYR A 231 -7.67 2.06 23.13
N ALA A 232 -8.27 3.21 23.41
CA ALA A 232 -9.69 3.29 23.71
C ALA A 232 -10.51 3.01 22.45
N THR A 233 -11.36 2.01 22.49
CA THR A 233 -12.16 1.56 21.32
C THR A 233 -13.18 2.57 20.84
N ASP A 234 -13.51 3.55 21.66
CA ASP A 234 -14.45 4.64 21.38
C ASP A 234 -13.75 6.02 21.28
N ALA A 235 -12.41 6.01 21.21
CA ALA A 235 -11.64 7.24 21.05
C ALA A 235 -12.03 7.97 19.77
N LYS A 236 -12.09 9.29 19.88
CA LYS A 236 -12.39 10.18 18.76
C LYS A 236 -11.43 11.35 18.75
N THR A 237 -11.06 11.77 17.56
CA THR A 237 -10.33 13.01 17.35
C THR A 237 -11.21 14.22 17.67
N ALA A 238 -10.61 15.41 17.75
CA ALA A 238 -11.31 16.63 18.12
C ALA A 238 -12.45 16.99 17.15
N ASP A 239 -12.36 16.54 15.91
CA ASP A 239 -13.39 16.70 14.86
C ASP A 239 -14.49 15.61 14.91
N GLY A 240 -14.37 14.63 15.81
CA GLY A 240 -15.36 13.58 16.02
C GLY A 240 -15.18 12.33 15.11
N SER A 241 -14.12 12.27 14.30
CA SER A 241 -13.74 11.07 13.53
C SER A 241 -13.07 10.01 14.44
N ASN A 242 -13.13 8.75 14.02
CA ASN A 242 -12.42 7.66 14.70
C ASN A 242 -10.99 7.57 14.21
#